data_008246a4b516b01d0cb06ec1e53c3328
#
_entry.id   008246a4b516b01d0cb06ec1e53c3328
#
_cell.length_a   1.000
_cell.length_b   1.000
_cell.length_c   1.000
_cell.angle_alpha   90.00
_cell.angle_beta   90.00
_cell.angle_gamma   90.00
#
_symmetry.space_group_name_H-M   'P 1'
#
loop_
_entity.id
_entity.type
_entity.pdbx_description
1 polymer ?
#
loop_
_entity_poly.entity_id
_entity_poly.type
_entity_poly.pdbx_seq_one_letter_code
_entity_poly.pdbx_strand_id
1 'polypeptide(L)'
;MASIRKEIRIDNSAATVWDALRDFGAVHRRVAPGFVVDSRVEGDDRVVTFVSGAVARERLVSADDQARRLVYTVVEGPLGSTHHQSSVEVVETGNGCTFLWTTDVLPHELAGALDSLMDQGAEAIQRALSAPKGVRA
;
A
#
# COMPACT_ATOMS: atom_id res chain seq x y z
N MET A 1 18.05 5.62 -9.86
CA MET A 1 16.77 5.10 -9.38
C MET A 1 16.66 5.33 -7.88
N ALA A 2 15.54 5.76 -7.41
CA ALA A 2 15.32 5.95 -5.98
C ALA A 2 14.41 4.86 -5.44
N SER A 3 14.76 4.33 -4.28
CA SER A 3 13.95 3.35 -3.56
C SER A 3 13.59 3.92 -2.19
N ILE A 4 12.31 3.87 -1.86
CA ILE A 4 11.77 4.36 -0.60
C ILE A 4 11.16 3.19 0.13
N ARG A 5 11.55 2.98 1.38
CA ARG A 5 11.07 1.86 2.19
C ARG A 5 10.42 2.39 3.46
N LYS A 6 9.19 1.94 3.71
CA LYS A 6 8.47 2.22 4.95
C LYS A 6 8.21 0.91 5.68
N GLU A 7 8.58 0.85 6.94
CA GLU A 7 8.29 -0.28 7.82
C GLU A 7 7.18 0.15 8.77
N ILE A 8 6.01 -0.43 8.59
CA ILE A 8 4.82 -0.03 9.34
C ILE A 8 4.48 -1.15 10.31
N ARG A 9 4.62 -0.88 11.61
CA ARG A 9 4.24 -1.83 12.64
C ARG A 9 2.71 -1.88 12.73
N ILE A 10 2.14 -3.08 12.59
CA ILE A 10 0.70 -3.32 12.66
C ILE A 10 0.41 -4.21 13.86
N ASP A 11 -0.48 -3.75 14.71
CA ASP A 11 -0.91 -4.49 15.89
C ASP A 11 -2.11 -5.38 15.53
N ASN A 12 -1.84 -6.36 14.68
CA ASN A 12 -2.82 -7.34 14.21
C ASN A 12 -2.05 -8.53 13.61
N SER A 13 -2.74 -9.65 13.38
CA SER A 13 -2.09 -10.83 12.81
C SER A 13 -1.68 -10.62 11.37
N ALA A 14 -0.58 -11.24 10.97
CA ALA A 14 -0.12 -11.18 9.58
C ALA A 14 -1.17 -11.75 8.62
N ALA A 15 -1.89 -12.81 9.02
CA ALA A 15 -2.95 -13.39 8.20
C ALA A 15 -4.09 -12.40 7.95
N THR A 16 -4.52 -11.67 8.97
CA THR A 16 -5.58 -10.67 8.86
C THR A 16 -5.15 -9.52 7.96
N VAL A 17 -3.93 -9.02 8.15
CA VAL A 17 -3.39 -7.93 7.34
C VAL A 17 -3.23 -8.35 5.89
N TRP A 18 -2.71 -9.57 5.65
CA TRP A 18 -2.57 -10.09 4.29
C TRP A 18 -3.92 -10.25 3.60
N ASP A 19 -4.94 -10.74 4.32
CA ASP A 19 -6.29 -10.88 3.77
C ASP A 19 -6.83 -9.55 3.25
N ALA A 20 -6.60 -8.47 3.98
CA ALA A 20 -7.00 -7.13 3.55
C ALA A 20 -6.20 -6.65 2.33
N LEU A 21 -4.88 -6.85 2.38
CA LEU A 21 -3.97 -6.39 1.32
C LEU A 21 -4.21 -7.09 -0.01
N ARG A 22 -4.42 -8.42 0.01
CA ARG A 22 -4.62 -9.20 -1.20
C ARG A 22 -5.93 -8.88 -1.93
N ASP A 23 -6.88 -8.26 -1.24
CA ASP A 23 -8.13 -7.77 -1.82
C ASP A 23 -7.85 -6.45 -2.54
N PHE A 24 -7.22 -6.56 -3.69
CA PHE A 24 -6.60 -5.44 -4.40
C PHE A 24 -7.54 -4.28 -4.69
N GLY A 25 -8.78 -4.57 -5.04
CA GLY A 25 -9.79 -3.55 -5.35
C GLY A 25 -10.38 -2.85 -4.13
N ALA A 26 -10.13 -3.35 -2.93
CA ALA A 26 -10.72 -2.83 -1.70
C ALA A 26 -9.76 -1.96 -0.88
N VAL A 27 -8.69 -1.43 -1.50
CA VAL A 27 -7.65 -0.65 -0.82
C VAL A 27 -8.22 0.55 -0.07
N HIS A 28 -9.26 1.17 -0.60
CA HIS A 28 -9.90 2.35 0.01
C HIS A 28 -10.74 2.03 1.25
N ARG A 29 -11.11 0.77 1.43
CA ARG A 29 -11.91 0.33 2.57
C ARG A 29 -11.12 -0.48 3.59
N ARG A 30 -10.19 -1.31 3.11
CA ARG A 30 -9.54 -2.30 3.94
C ARG A 30 -8.09 -1.99 4.29
N VAL A 31 -7.41 -1.13 3.53
CA VAL A 31 -5.97 -0.91 3.70
C VAL A 31 -5.65 0.54 4.08
N ALA A 32 -6.13 1.50 3.29
CA ALA A 32 -5.76 2.91 3.49
C ALA A 32 -6.96 3.86 3.40
N PRO A 33 -8.05 3.61 4.18
CA PRO A 33 -9.18 4.52 4.19
C PRO A 33 -8.75 5.92 4.68
N GLY A 34 -9.30 6.95 4.07
CA GLY A 34 -8.95 8.33 4.38
C GLY A 34 -7.79 8.87 3.54
N PHE A 35 -6.87 8.01 3.13
CA PHE A 35 -5.82 8.35 2.17
C PHE A 35 -6.27 8.04 0.75
N VAL A 36 -6.83 6.85 0.55
CA VAL A 36 -7.50 6.46 -0.69
C VAL A 36 -8.99 6.51 -0.44
N VAL A 37 -9.71 7.32 -1.21
CA VAL A 37 -11.14 7.55 -0.98
C VAL A 37 -12.04 6.78 -1.94
N ASP A 38 -11.51 6.28 -3.04
CA ASP A 38 -12.24 5.46 -3.99
C ASP A 38 -11.31 4.51 -4.72
N SER A 39 -11.82 3.36 -5.14
CA SER A 39 -11.10 2.38 -5.93
C SER A 39 -12.10 1.60 -6.79
N ARG A 40 -11.78 1.44 -8.08
CA ARG A 40 -12.56 0.58 -8.94
C ARG A 40 -11.62 -0.33 -9.72
N VAL A 41 -12.06 -1.55 -9.95
CA VAL A 41 -11.28 -2.57 -10.65
C VAL A 41 -11.61 -2.54 -12.14
N GLU A 42 -10.57 -2.52 -12.98
CA GLU A 42 -10.68 -2.62 -14.42
C GLU A 42 -9.65 -3.65 -14.91
N GLY A 43 -10.07 -4.88 -15.12
CA GLY A 43 -9.17 -5.98 -15.47
C GLY A 43 -8.20 -6.27 -14.32
N ASP A 44 -6.91 -6.22 -14.60
CA ASP A 44 -5.86 -6.41 -13.59
C ASP A 44 -5.47 -5.09 -12.91
N ASP A 45 -6.14 -4.00 -13.24
CA ASP A 45 -5.87 -2.69 -12.71
C ASP A 45 -6.88 -2.30 -11.65
N ARG A 46 -6.45 -1.45 -10.73
CA ARG A 46 -7.35 -0.65 -9.89
C ARG A 46 -7.10 0.81 -10.22
N VAL A 47 -8.18 1.57 -10.31
CA VAL A 47 -8.10 3.03 -10.48
C VAL A 47 -8.46 3.63 -9.14
N VAL A 48 -7.48 4.25 -8.49
CA VAL A 48 -7.64 4.79 -7.14
C VAL A 48 -7.70 6.31 -7.17
N THR A 49 -8.56 6.86 -6.33
CA THR A 49 -8.65 8.31 -6.11
C THR A 49 -8.15 8.58 -4.70
N PHE A 50 -7.18 9.48 -4.59
CA PHE A 50 -6.63 9.89 -3.30
C PHE A 50 -7.45 11.03 -2.71
N VAL A 51 -7.29 11.27 -1.40
CA VAL A 51 -7.99 12.32 -0.69
C VAL A 51 -7.73 13.71 -1.30
N SER A 52 -6.58 13.88 -1.95
CA SER A 52 -6.23 15.12 -2.66
C SER A 52 -7.02 15.34 -3.95
N GLY A 53 -7.74 14.32 -4.44
CA GLY A 53 -8.41 14.32 -5.73
C GLY A 53 -7.56 13.74 -6.85
N ALA A 54 -6.28 13.49 -6.62
CA ALA A 54 -5.41 12.86 -7.61
C ALA A 54 -5.86 11.42 -7.89
N VAL A 55 -5.65 10.96 -9.11
CA VAL A 55 -6.06 9.63 -9.56
C VAL A 55 -4.83 8.87 -10.07
N ALA A 56 -4.73 7.61 -9.73
CA ALA A 56 -3.67 6.73 -10.22
C ALA A 56 -4.28 5.42 -10.73
N ARG A 57 -3.70 4.88 -11.79
CA ARG A 57 -4.02 3.54 -12.28
C ARG A 57 -2.88 2.63 -11.88
N GLU A 58 -3.20 1.60 -11.13
CA GLU A 58 -2.22 0.67 -10.55
C GLU A 58 -2.50 -0.75 -11.03
N ARG A 59 -1.50 -1.38 -11.60
CA ARG A 59 -1.63 -2.72 -12.17
C ARG A 59 -1.01 -3.77 -11.26
N LEU A 60 -1.78 -4.81 -10.97
CA LEU A 60 -1.28 -5.92 -10.17
C LEU A 60 -0.24 -6.70 -10.97
N VAL A 61 0.94 -6.88 -10.40
CA VAL A 61 2.03 -7.66 -10.99
C VAL A 61 2.08 -9.05 -10.37
N SER A 62 1.95 -9.15 -9.06
CA SER A 62 2.04 -10.42 -8.35
C SER A 62 1.33 -10.35 -7.01
N ALA A 63 0.69 -11.45 -6.61
CA ALA A 63 0.16 -11.63 -5.27
C ALA A 63 0.49 -13.04 -4.83
N ASP A 64 1.41 -13.18 -3.89
CA ASP A 64 1.93 -14.47 -3.41
C ASP A 64 1.43 -14.71 -2.00
N ASP A 65 0.47 -15.63 -1.85
CA ASP A 65 -0.15 -15.94 -0.56
C ASP A 65 0.83 -16.56 0.44
N GLN A 66 1.81 -17.33 -0.04
CA GLN A 66 2.78 -17.97 0.85
C GLN A 66 3.78 -16.96 1.40
N ALA A 67 4.31 -16.11 0.54
CA ALA A 67 5.24 -15.05 0.93
C ALA A 67 4.52 -13.86 1.58
N ARG A 68 3.20 -13.78 1.45
CA ARG A 68 2.40 -12.61 1.83
C ARG A 68 3.02 -11.35 1.23
N ARG A 69 3.21 -11.41 -0.08
CA ARG A 69 3.86 -10.33 -0.84
C ARG A 69 3.03 -9.95 -2.05
N LEU A 70 2.78 -8.67 -2.21
CA LEU A 70 2.01 -8.12 -3.32
C LEU A 70 2.88 -7.10 -4.04
N VAL A 71 2.86 -7.12 -5.37
CA VAL A 71 3.60 -6.17 -6.21
C VAL A 71 2.63 -5.53 -7.18
N TYR A 72 2.70 -4.21 -7.29
CA TYR A 72 1.94 -3.47 -8.29
C TYR A 72 2.79 -2.39 -8.93
N THR A 73 2.42 -1.98 -10.13
CA THR A 73 3.08 -0.88 -10.85
C THR A 73 2.07 0.21 -11.14
N VAL A 74 2.50 1.45 -11.02
CA VAL A 74 1.66 2.60 -11.34
C VAL A 74 1.86 2.90 -12.82
N VAL A 75 0.83 2.68 -13.63
CA VAL A 75 0.88 2.88 -15.08
C VAL A 75 0.50 4.30 -15.48
N GLU A 76 -0.30 4.97 -14.65
CA GLU A 76 -0.65 6.38 -14.79
C GLU A 76 -0.82 6.97 -13.39
N GLY A 77 -0.26 8.14 -13.14
CA GLY A 77 -0.38 8.76 -11.83
C GLY A 77 0.02 10.23 -11.83
N PRO A 78 -0.18 10.91 -10.69
CA PRO A 78 -0.02 12.36 -10.60
C PRO A 78 1.44 12.83 -10.64
N LEU A 79 2.42 11.94 -10.41
CA LEU A 79 3.83 12.33 -10.35
C LEU A 79 4.52 12.38 -11.71
N GLY A 80 3.90 11.83 -12.75
CA GLY A 80 4.51 11.76 -14.07
C GLY A 80 5.78 10.91 -14.14
N SER A 81 5.83 9.86 -13.32
CA SER A 81 6.98 8.96 -13.27
C SER A 81 7.14 8.15 -14.55
N THR A 82 8.39 7.84 -14.89
CA THR A 82 8.71 6.92 -15.99
C THR A 82 8.80 5.48 -15.51
N HIS A 83 8.97 5.28 -14.20
CA HIS A 83 8.92 3.99 -13.55
C HIS A 83 8.40 4.18 -12.13
N HIS A 84 7.44 3.37 -11.72
CA HIS A 84 6.90 3.43 -10.38
C HIS A 84 6.36 2.05 -10.03
N GLN A 85 7.11 1.29 -9.24
CA GLN A 85 6.70 -0.04 -8.82
C GLN A 85 6.81 -0.15 -7.31
N SER A 86 5.80 -0.76 -6.71
CA SER A 86 5.74 -0.95 -5.26
C SER A 86 5.61 -2.43 -4.93
N SER A 87 6.25 -2.84 -3.85
CA SER A 87 6.03 -4.14 -3.24
C SER A 87 5.60 -3.94 -1.79
N VAL A 88 4.73 -4.82 -1.33
CA VAL A 88 4.33 -4.88 0.07
C VAL A 88 4.51 -6.32 0.53
N GLU A 89 5.21 -6.49 1.64
CA GLU A 89 5.37 -7.79 2.27
C GLU A 89 4.90 -7.71 3.72
N VAL A 90 4.11 -8.67 4.14
CA VAL A 90 3.59 -8.76 5.52
C VAL A 90 4.42 -9.80 6.26
N VAL A 91 5.18 -9.36 7.26
CA VAL A 91 6.10 -10.21 8.02
C VAL A 91 5.62 -10.32 9.46
N GLU A 92 5.43 -11.55 9.93
CA GLU A 92 5.10 -11.78 11.35
C GLU A 92 6.21 -11.29 12.25
N THR A 93 5.85 -10.53 13.29
CA THR A 93 6.80 -10.04 14.30
C THR A 93 6.13 -10.04 15.66
N GLY A 94 6.55 -10.94 16.55
CA GLY A 94 5.98 -11.01 17.88
C GLY A 94 4.47 -11.24 17.85
N ASN A 95 3.70 -10.36 18.48
CA ASN A 95 2.23 -10.47 18.57
C ASN A 95 1.50 -9.80 17.41
N GLY A 96 2.21 -9.30 16.44
CA GLY A 96 1.61 -8.62 15.29
C GLY A 96 2.40 -8.86 14.02
N CYS A 97 2.53 -7.84 13.20
CA CYS A 97 3.29 -7.94 11.97
C CYS A 97 3.90 -6.59 11.57
N THR A 98 4.80 -6.65 10.60
CA THR A 98 5.35 -5.47 9.97
C THR A 98 4.90 -5.46 8.51
N PHE A 99 4.36 -4.34 8.07
CA PHE A 99 3.96 -4.08 6.70
C PHE A 99 5.13 -3.37 6.04
N LEU A 100 5.85 -4.08 5.19
CA LEU A 100 7.04 -3.54 4.50
C LEU A 100 6.63 -3.04 3.13
N TRP A 101 6.66 -1.73 2.96
CA TRP A 101 6.24 -1.08 1.72
C TRP A 101 7.46 -0.45 1.06
N THR A 102 7.86 -0.98 -0.10
CA THR A 102 9.03 -0.51 -0.84
C THR A 102 8.58 -0.02 -2.21
N THR A 103 8.99 1.18 -2.58
CA THR A 103 8.66 1.76 -3.88
C THR A 103 9.93 2.17 -4.60
N ASP A 104 10.06 1.75 -5.85
CA ASP A 104 11.11 2.17 -6.75
C ASP A 104 10.54 3.17 -7.74
N VAL A 105 11.18 4.31 -7.93
CA VAL A 105 10.67 5.39 -8.76
C VAL A 105 11.77 6.00 -9.64
N LEU A 106 11.38 6.37 -10.86
CA LEU A 106 12.19 7.15 -11.79
C LEU A 106 11.32 8.27 -12.37
N PRO A 107 11.88 9.43 -12.61
CA PRO A 107 13.24 9.86 -12.27
C PRO A 107 13.42 10.02 -10.75
N HIS A 108 14.64 9.92 -10.27
CA HIS A 108 14.91 9.93 -8.83
C HIS A 108 14.56 11.26 -8.15
N GLU A 109 14.42 12.33 -8.88
CA GLU A 109 13.97 13.63 -8.35
C GLU A 109 12.57 13.56 -7.73
N LEU A 110 11.77 12.56 -8.08
CA LEU A 110 10.43 12.36 -7.53
C LEU A 110 10.43 11.78 -6.12
N ALA A 111 11.59 11.32 -5.64
CA ALA A 111 11.68 10.61 -4.36
C ALA A 111 11.14 11.43 -3.17
N GLY A 112 11.43 12.73 -3.13
CA GLY A 112 10.98 13.59 -2.04
C GLY A 112 9.46 13.70 -1.94
N ALA A 113 8.81 13.95 -3.08
CA ALA A 113 7.35 14.04 -3.14
C ALA A 113 6.71 12.69 -2.81
N LEU A 114 7.27 11.61 -3.34
CA LEU A 114 6.74 10.27 -3.10
C LEU A 114 6.93 9.85 -1.64
N ASP A 115 8.06 10.18 -1.04
CA ASP A 115 8.32 9.88 0.36
C ASP A 115 7.25 10.50 1.27
N SER A 116 6.90 11.76 1.02
CA SER A 116 5.85 12.46 1.78
C SER A 116 4.49 11.80 1.58
N LEU A 117 4.15 11.38 0.36
CA LEU A 117 2.90 10.68 0.09
C LEU A 117 2.86 9.33 0.77
N MET A 118 3.97 8.60 0.76
CA MET A 118 4.06 7.31 1.44
C MET A 118 3.94 7.44 2.95
N ASP A 119 4.44 8.51 3.55
CA ASP A 119 4.25 8.78 4.97
C ASP A 119 2.77 8.96 5.32
N GLN A 120 2.03 9.70 4.50
CA GLN A 120 0.58 9.88 4.69
C GLN A 120 -0.15 8.54 4.55
N GLY A 121 0.21 7.77 3.53
CA GLY A 121 -0.33 6.44 3.32
C GLY A 121 -0.02 5.50 4.49
N ALA A 122 1.20 5.54 4.99
CA ALA A 122 1.64 4.71 6.12
C ALA A 122 0.82 4.97 7.39
N GLU A 123 0.53 6.22 7.68
CA GLU A 123 -0.32 6.58 8.83
C GLU A 123 -1.73 6.01 8.68
N ALA A 124 -2.32 6.13 7.50
CA ALA A 124 -3.65 5.61 7.22
C ALA A 124 -3.67 4.08 7.33
N ILE A 125 -2.65 3.42 6.79
CA ILE A 125 -2.50 1.95 6.82
C ILE A 125 -2.41 1.47 8.26
N GLN A 126 -1.54 2.07 9.06
CA GLN A 126 -1.37 1.68 10.45
C GLN A 126 -2.67 1.79 11.23
N ARG A 127 -3.38 2.91 11.05
CA ARG A 127 -4.65 3.16 11.73
C ARG A 127 -5.72 2.17 11.34
N ALA A 128 -5.81 1.86 10.05
CA ALA A 128 -6.84 0.98 9.52
C ALA A 128 -6.62 -0.49 9.86
N LEU A 129 -5.37 -0.94 9.81
CA LEU A 129 -5.06 -2.36 9.95
C LEU A 129 -4.77 -2.79 11.39
N SER A 130 -4.42 -1.86 12.27
CA SER A 130 -4.20 -2.21 13.67
C SER A 130 -5.53 -2.47 14.36
N ALA A 131 -5.57 -3.53 15.17
CA ALA A 131 -6.77 -3.85 15.93
C ALA A 131 -7.06 -2.75 16.94
N PRO A 132 -8.35 -2.41 17.18
CA PRO A 132 -8.69 -1.44 18.21
C PRO A 132 -8.16 -1.91 19.58
N LYS A 133 -7.67 -0.96 20.36
CA LYS A 133 -7.12 -1.24 21.68
C LYS A 133 -8.19 -1.88 22.56
N GLY A 134 -7.85 -3.02 23.17
CA GLY A 134 -8.76 -3.76 24.06
C GLY A 134 -9.71 -4.73 23.35
N VAL A 135 -9.66 -4.82 22.00
CA VAL A 135 -10.53 -5.70 21.20
C VAL A 135 -9.81 -6.94 20.68
N ARG A 136 -8.50 -6.99 20.82
CA ARG A 136 -7.73 -8.15 20.34
C ARG A 136 -7.99 -9.40 21.18
N ALA A 137 -8.15 -10.49 20.44
CA ALA A 137 -8.24 -11.80 21.06
C ALA A 137 -6.86 -12.28 21.50
#